data_79294599256380a0bb877a28b73d0bd4
#
_entry.id   79294599256380a0bb877a28b73d0bd4
#
_cell.length_a   1.000
_cell.length_b   1.000
_cell.length_c   1.000
_cell.angle_alpha   90.00
_cell.angle_beta   90.00
_cell.angle_gamma   90.00
#
_symmetry.space_group_name_H-M   'P 1'
#
loop_
_entity.id
_entity.type
_entity.pdbx_description
1 polymer ?
#
loop_
_entity_poly.entity_id
_entity_poly.type
_entity_poly.pdbx_seq_one_letter_code
_entity_poly.pdbx_strand_id
1 'polypeptide(L)'
;MVDELGTILDRDGVVCLPQLLSSAQLRSMQEAFDARLQRMSWNDVAGYERTEKYRHMVQDVLVLDQGFLDIALHPIVTGILRGYLGPQFQLVEAKGWRSLPTKTDFHGWHGDAWYDQKSVSEIPREVKLAVYLTDVTSGEFAYIRGSHRKQHPRHVSERELDSATYQHVSCVKGPAGSAFMFDTSGIHRQSMPILEPRQAIFLNYHDPAVPLQREDVEYYRYHPLILNAAFLGNLSDDDRRILGFGDKRAYQHAFKRKKRYPGLESINRSLMEWTIQADQALYYPRRALSKVRAMLGIV
;
A
#
# COMPACT_ATOMS: atom_id res chain seq x y z
N MET A 1 -20.40 5.32 15.55
CA MET A 1 -19.98 5.07 14.15
C MET A 1 -18.56 4.53 14.08
N VAL A 2 -17.50 5.24 14.51
CA VAL A 2 -16.10 4.71 14.45
C VAL A 2 -15.97 3.41 15.22
N ASP A 3 -16.42 3.37 16.48
CA ASP A 3 -16.34 2.17 17.34
C ASP A 3 -17.14 0.99 16.77
N GLU A 4 -18.29 1.26 16.17
CA GLU A 4 -19.13 0.26 15.52
C GLU A 4 -18.44 -0.33 14.28
N LEU A 5 -17.86 0.51 13.43
CA LEU A 5 -17.08 0.07 12.27
C LEU A 5 -15.84 -0.73 12.69
N GLY A 6 -15.16 -0.33 13.77
CA GLY A 6 -14.06 -1.06 14.38
C GLY A 6 -14.50 -2.44 14.89
N THR A 7 -15.66 -2.54 15.52
CA THR A 7 -16.25 -3.81 15.97
C THR A 7 -16.58 -4.75 14.81
N ILE A 8 -17.10 -4.20 13.69
CA ILE A 8 -17.36 -4.99 12.48
C ILE A 8 -16.03 -5.50 11.89
N LEU A 9 -15.03 -4.63 11.78
CA LEU A 9 -13.71 -5.01 11.29
C LEU A 9 -13.09 -6.12 12.15
N ASP A 10 -13.16 -6.00 13.47
CA ASP A 10 -12.66 -7.02 14.39
C ASP A 10 -13.41 -8.35 14.24
N ARG A 11 -14.74 -8.32 14.10
CA ARG A 11 -15.55 -9.52 13.97
C ARG A 11 -15.38 -10.20 12.62
N ASP A 12 -15.48 -9.44 11.54
CA ASP A 12 -15.61 -9.95 10.16
C ASP A 12 -14.30 -9.90 9.38
N GLY A 13 -13.35 -9.06 9.77
CA GLY A 13 -12.09 -8.80 9.05
C GLY A 13 -12.25 -7.87 7.86
N VAL A 14 -13.47 -7.43 7.56
CA VAL A 14 -13.79 -6.49 6.48
C VAL A 14 -14.94 -5.59 6.88
N VAL A 15 -14.87 -4.31 6.53
CA VAL A 15 -15.92 -3.32 6.81
C VAL A 15 -16.01 -2.30 5.69
N CYS A 16 -17.24 -2.04 5.20
CA CYS A 16 -17.51 -0.93 4.29
C CYS A 16 -17.60 0.38 5.07
N LEU A 17 -17.02 1.43 4.51
CA LEU A 17 -17.00 2.76 5.12
C LEU A 17 -18.11 3.65 4.54
N PRO A 18 -18.55 4.69 5.26
CA PRO A 18 -19.37 5.74 4.69
C PRO A 18 -18.62 6.48 3.59
N GLN A 19 -19.30 7.33 2.84
CA GLN A 19 -18.64 8.18 1.85
C GLN A 19 -17.63 9.10 2.53
N LEU A 20 -16.35 8.96 2.15
CA LEU A 20 -15.23 9.71 2.72
C LEU A 20 -14.78 10.88 1.83
N LEU A 21 -15.08 10.81 0.53
CA LEU A 21 -14.65 11.77 -0.47
C LEU A 21 -15.82 12.60 -0.99
N SER A 22 -15.61 13.89 -1.14
CA SER A 22 -16.50 14.71 -1.96
C SER A 22 -16.34 14.36 -3.45
N SER A 23 -17.35 14.68 -4.25
CA SER A 23 -17.28 14.47 -5.71
C SER A 23 -16.13 15.25 -6.38
N ALA A 24 -15.74 16.39 -5.82
CA ALA A 24 -14.62 17.19 -6.33
C ALA A 24 -13.28 16.50 -6.05
N GLN A 25 -13.06 16.04 -4.82
CA GLN A 25 -11.85 15.29 -4.46
C GLN A 25 -11.73 14.01 -5.29
N LEU A 26 -12.82 13.24 -5.41
CA LEU A 26 -12.81 12.02 -6.22
C LEU A 26 -12.41 12.28 -7.67
N ARG A 27 -12.98 13.31 -8.31
CA ARG A 27 -12.62 13.68 -9.69
C ARG A 27 -11.15 14.07 -9.82
N SER A 28 -10.63 14.90 -8.91
CA SER A 28 -9.21 15.28 -8.90
C SER A 28 -8.29 14.06 -8.80
N MET A 29 -8.62 13.13 -7.90
CA MET A 29 -7.88 11.87 -7.75
C MET A 29 -7.95 10.99 -9.00
N GLN A 30 -9.13 10.88 -9.63
CA GLN A 30 -9.31 10.13 -10.88
C GLN A 30 -8.45 10.71 -12.01
N GLU A 31 -8.52 12.03 -12.23
CA GLU A 31 -7.74 12.73 -13.24
C GLU A 31 -6.23 12.56 -13.03
N ALA A 32 -5.76 12.70 -11.79
CA ALA A 32 -4.35 12.51 -11.44
C ALA A 32 -3.91 11.06 -11.67
N PHE A 33 -4.74 10.09 -11.31
CA PHE A 33 -4.47 8.66 -11.50
C PHE A 33 -4.42 8.30 -13.00
N ASP A 34 -5.37 8.76 -13.79
CA ASP A 34 -5.41 8.53 -15.24
C ASP A 34 -4.22 9.20 -15.94
N ALA A 35 -3.87 10.43 -15.56
CA ALA A 35 -2.69 11.12 -16.10
C ALA A 35 -1.39 10.34 -15.79
N ARG A 36 -1.30 9.73 -14.62
CA ARG A 36 -0.16 8.90 -14.23
C ARG A 36 -0.08 7.63 -15.06
N LEU A 37 -1.22 7.00 -15.33
CA LEU A 37 -1.31 5.81 -16.20
C LEU A 37 -0.84 6.05 -17.65
N GLN A 38 -0.79 7.28 -18.12
CA GLN A 38 -0.39 7.61 -19.49
C GLN A 38 1.13 7.85 -19.65
N ARG A 39 1.89 7.96 -18.56
CA ARG A 39 3.25 8.52 -18.58
C ARG A 39 4.36 7.55 -18.19
N MET A 40 4.05 6.29 -17.89
CA MET A 40 5.06 5.36 -17.37
C MET A 40 4.94 3.98 -17.93
N SER A 41 6.06 3.28 -17.95
CA SER A 41 6.07 1.83 -17.99
C SER A 41 5.58 1.27 -16.65
N TRP A 42 4.81 0.20 -16.72
CA TRP A 42 4.06 -0.33 -15.59
C TRP A 42 4.69 -1.63 -15.13
N ASN A 43 4.48 -1.95 -13.86
CA ASN A 43 4.96 -3.17 -13.27
C ASN A 43 6.48 -3.36 -13.38
N ASP A 44 7.24 -2.27 -13.36
CA ASP A 44 8.73 -2.29 -13.43
C ASP A 44 9.39 -2.96 -12.22
N VAL A 45 8.59 -3.31 -11.23
CA VAL A 45 9.06 -4.05 -10.05
C VAL A 45 9.13 -5.53 -10.39
N ALA A 46 10.25 -6.15 -10.05
CA ALA A 46 10.48 -7.58 -10.27
C ALA A 46 9.31 -8.45 -9.79
N GLY A 47 8.81 -9.32 -10.68
CA GLY A 47 7.71 -10.24 -10.41
C GLY A 47 6.32 -9.75 -10.84
N TYR A 48 6.16 -8.48 -11.25
CA TYR A 48 4.88 -7.98 -11.74
C TYR A 48 4.70 -8.08 -13.25
N GLU A 49 5.75 -8.27 -14.03
CA GLU A 49 5.74 -8.34 -15.50
C GLU A 49 4.76 -9.40 -16.01
N ARG A 50 4.70 -10.54 -15.31
CA ARG A 50 3.77 -11.64 -15.64
C ARG A 50 2.30 -11.28 -15.48
N THR A 51 1.98 -10.24 -14.69
CA THR A 51 0.60 -9.80 -14.43
C THR A 51 0.22 -8.54 -15.22
N GLU A 52 1.14 -7.94 -15.95
CA GLU A 52 0.93 -6.69 -16.70
C GLU A 52 -0.24 -6.78 -17.69
N LYS A 53 -0.44 -7.93 -18.31
CA LYS A 53 -1.58 -8.19 -19.19
C LYS A 53 -2.94 -8.19 -18.49
N TYR A 54 -2.95 -8.22 -17.15
CA TYR A 54 -4.17 -8.25 -16.35
C TYR A 54 -4.37 -6.98 -15.52
N ARG A 55 -3.26 -6.31 -15.16
CA ARG A 55 -3.32 -5.12 -14.31
C ARG A 55 -2.07 -4.25 -14.43
N HIS A 56 -2.27 -2.95 -14.24
CA HIS A 56 -1.20 -1.97 -14.16
C HIS A 56 -1.12 -1.40 -12.75
N MET A 57 0.09 -1.23 -12.22
CA MET A 57 0.33 -0.72 -10.86
C MET A 57 0.76 0.74 -10.90
N VAL A 58 0.27 1.53 -9.93
CA VAL A 58 0.72 2.88 -9.62
C VAL A 58 1.30 2.86 -8.20
N GLN A 59 2.62 2.99 -8.06
CA GLN A 59 3.31 2.89 -6.78
C GLN A 59 3.35 4.21 -5.99
N ASP A 60 3.15 5.33 -6.66
CA ASP A 60 3.39 6.67 -6.13
C ASP A 60 2.09 7.47 -5.93
N VAL A 61 1.00 6.80 -5.58
CA VAL A 61 -0.33 7.43 -5.47
C VAL A 61 -0.35 8.67 -4.54
N LEU A 62 0.40 8.66 -3.45
CA LEU A 62 0.40 9.77 -2.48
C LEU A 62 1.10 11.05 -2.96
N VAL A 63 1.80 11.01 -4.11
CA VAL A 63 2.41 12.22 -4.69
C VAL A 63 1.57 12.83 -5.80
N LEU A 64 0.52 12.16 -6.25
CA LEU A 64 -0.25 12.54 -7.41
C LEU A 64 -1.24 13.67 -7.12
N ASP A 65 -1.94 13.58 -5.99
CA ASP A 65 -2.96 14.53 -5.56
C ASP A 65 -3.08 14.53 -4.03
N GLN A 66 -3.41 15.68 -3.44
CA GLN A 66 -3.60 15.84 -2.00
C GLN A 66 -4.69 14.90 -1.48
N GLY A 67 -5.74 14.61 -2.26
CA GLY A 67 -6.85 13.74 -1.87
C GLY A 67 -6.42 12.33 -1.49
N PHE A 68 -5.32 11.81 -2.08
CA PHE A 68 -4.80 10.50 -1.69
C PHE A 68 -4.16 10.53 -0.29
N LEU A 69 -3.54 11.63 0.09
CA LEU A 69 -3.01 11.79 1.44
C LEU A 69 -4.14 12.08 2.44
N ASP A 70 -5.09 12.93 2.09
CA ASP A 70 -6.23 13.27 2.94
C ASP A 70 -7.05 12.05 3.32
N ILE A 71 -7.28 11.14 2.35
CA ILE A 71 -8.03 9.90 2.65
C ILE A 71 -7.20 8.92 3.48
N ALA A 72 -5.88 8.88 3.30
CA ALA A 72 -4.99 8.06 4.13
C ALA A 72 -5.01 8.50 5.61
N LEU A 73 -5.21 9.78 5.85
CA LEU A 73 -5.22 10.39 7.18
C LEU A 73 -6.65 10.77 7.64
N HIS A 74 -7.67 10.31 6.93
CA HIS A 74 -9.06 10.68 7.23
C HIS A 74 -9.45 10.28 8.66
N PRO A 75 -10.10 11.18 9.45
CA PRO A 75 -10.38 10.93 10.87
C PRO A 75 -11.17 9.65 11.17
N ILE A 76 -12.09 9.24 10.29
CA ILE A 76 -12.82 7.97 10.43
C ILE A 76 -11.85 6.80 10.26
N VAL A 77 -10.97 6.85 9.25
CA VAL A 77 -9.98 5.80 8.98
C VAL A 77 -9.00 5.67 10.15
N THR A 78 -8.36 6.76 10.53
CA THR A 78 -7.37 6.77 11.62
C THR A 78 -8.00 6.43 12.96
N GLY A 79 -9.26 6.79 13.19
CA GLY A 79 -10.02 6.41 14.37
C GLY A 79 -10.26 4.90 14.47
N ILE A 80 -10.68 4.25 13.38
CA ILE A 80 -10.85 2.79 13.33
C ILE A 80 -9.50 2.09 13.53
N LEU A 81 -8.46 2.54 12.82
CA LEU A 81 -7.11 1.97 12.92
C LEU A 81 -6.55 2.07 14.35
N ARG A 82 -6.77 3.20 15.02
CA ARG A 82 -6.34 3.40 16.41
C ARG A 82 -6.98 2.41 17.37
N GLY A 83 -8.26 2.11 17.17
CA GLY A 83 -8.98 1.11 17.95
C GLY A 83 -8.54 -0.33 17.63
N TYR A 84 -8.25 -0.61 16.36
CA TYR A 84 -7.95 -1.96 15.89
C TYR A 84 -6.47 -2.33 15.96
N LEU A 85 -5.56 -1.45 15.48
CA LEU A 85 -4.11 -1.67 15.46
C LEU A 85 -3.37 -1.07 16.67
N GLY A 86 -4.05 -0.25 17.47
CA GLY A 86 -3.41 0.49 18.56
C GLY A 86 -2.92 1.89 18.11
N PRO A 87 -2.51 2.74 19.08
CA PRO A 87 -2.23 4.16 18.80
C PRO A 87 -0.95 4.41 17.99
N GLN A 88 -0.08 3.43 17.86
CA GLN A 88 1.23 3.60 17.20
C GLN A 88 1.27 3.09 15.76
N PHE A 89 0.11 2.71 15.17
CA PHE A 89 0.05 2.23 13.79
C PHE A 89 0.72 3.21 12.81
N GLN A 90 1.24 2.66 11.72
CA GLN A 90 1.94 3.40 10.66
C GLN A 90 1.46 2.97 9.28
N LEU A 91 1.41 3.91 8.35
CA LEU A 91 1.23 3.61 6.93
C LEU A 91 2.55 3.05 6.38
N VAL A 92 2.51 1.86 5.81
CA VAL A 92 3.71 1.15 5.31
C VAL A 92 3.73 0.97 3.80
N GLU A 93 2.57 1.03 3.15
CA GLU A 93 2.44 0.91 1.69
C GLU A 93 1.29 1.76 1.17
N ALA A 94 1.48 2.38 0.00
CA ALA A 94 0.43 3.07 -0.73
C ALA A 94 0.60 2.79 -2.23
N LYS A 95 -0.41 2.18 -2.84
CA LYS A 95 -0.40 1.85 -4.28
C LYS A 95 -1.79 1.88 -4.87
N GLY A 96 -1.85 1.94 -6.19
CA GLY A 96 -3.07 1.79 -6.96
C GLY A 96 -2.95 0.72 -8.03
N TRP A 97 -4.08 0.19 -8.45
CA TRP A 97 -4.19 -0.78 -9.52
C TRP A 97 -5.26 -0.37 -10.52
N ARG A 98 -4.91 -0.46 -11.81
CA ARG A 98 -5.89 -0.57 -12.88
C ARG A 98 -5.97 -2.02 -13.31
N SER A 99 -7.03 -2.73 -12.93
CA SER A 99 -7.31 -4.08 -13.41
C SER A 99 -7.98 -4.02 -14.78
N LEU A 100 -7.56 -4.90 -15.70
CA LEU A 100 -8.06 -4.97 -17.06
C LEU A 100 -9.12 -6.07 -17.20
N PRO A 101 -10.03 -5.97 -18.18
CA PRO A 101 -11.01 -7.01 -18.44
C PRO A 101 -10.34 -8.36 -18.67
N THR A 102 -10.78 -9.38 -17.92
CA THR A 102 -10.28 -10.74 -18.02
C THR A 102 -11.21 -11.74 -17.36
N LYS A 103 -11.18 -13.00 -17.84
CA LYS A 103 -11.83 -14.13 -17.17
C LYS A 103 -10.84 -14.98 -16.38
N THR A 104 -9.53 -14.70 -16.52
CA THR A 104 -8.48 -15.45 -15.85
C THR A 104 -8.34 -15.02 -14.41
N ASP A 105 -8.52 -15.93 -13.47
CA ASP A 105 -8.14 -15.70 -12.07
C ASP A 105 -6.62 -15.82 -11.97
N PHE A 106 -5.95 -14.67 -11.96
CA PHE A 106 -4.49 -14.59 -11.90
C PHE A 106 -3.95 -14.47 -10.48
N HIS A 107 -4.81 -14.35 -9.50
CA HIS A 107 -4.40 -14.12 -8.10
C HIS A 107 -4.94 -15.19 -7.14
N GLY A 108 -6.17 -15.66 -7.33
CA GLY A 108 -6.81 -16.64 -6.47
C GLY A 108 -7.11 -16.14 -5.06
N TRP A 109 -7.62 -17.03 -4.22
CA TRP A 109 -7.81 -16.77 -2.79
C TRP A 109 -6.46 -16.79 -2.07
N HIS A 110 -6.18 -15.74 -1.30
CA HIS A 110 -4.90 -15.57 -0.60
C HIS A 110 -5.04 -14.66 0.63
N GLY A 111 -4.07 -14.75 1.52
CA GLY A 111 -3.73 -13.68 2.46
C GLY A 111 -2.54 -12.88 1.94
N ASP A 112 -2.37 -11.64 2.39
CA ASP A 112 -1.30 -10.78 1.90
C ASP A 112 0.09 -11.11 2.49
N ALA A 113 0.17 -11.84 3.60
CA ALA A 113 1.43 -12.28 4.19
C ALA A 113 2.29 -13.05 3.17
N TRP A 114 3.56 -12.67 3.02
CA TRP A 114 4.48 -13.32 2.08
C TRP A 114 5.07 -14.63 2.58
N TYR A 115 4.56 -15.13 3.70
CA TYR A 115 4.94 -16.38 4.35
C TYR A 115 3.69 -17.22 4.68
N ASP A 116 3.87 -18.47 5.04
CA ASP A 116 2.79 -19.30 5.60
C ASP A 116 2.52 -18.85 7.04
N GLN A 117 1.32 -18.37 7.32
CA GLN A 117 0.94 -17.88 8.64
C GLN A 117 1.03 -18.97 9.71
N LYS A 118 0.94 -20.25 9.34
CA LYS A 118 1.14 -21.38 10.27
C LYS A 118 2.59 -21.54 10.73
N SER A 119 3.54 -20.89 10.06
CA SER A 119 4.96 -20.96 10.41
C SER A 119 5.38 -19.96 11.49
N VAL A 120 4.50 -19.05 11.90
CA VAL A 120 4.79 -18.00 12.88
C VAL A 120 3.90 -18.13 14.11
N SER A 121 4.42 -17.74 15.27
CA SER A 121 3.67 -17.76 16.53
C SER A 121 2.64 -16.63 16.62
N GLU A 122 2.94 -15.50 16.00
CA GLU A 122 2.10 -14.31 15.98
C GLU A 122 2.16 -13.67 14.58
N ILE A 123 0.98 -13.37 14.03
CA ILE A 123 0.87 -12.73 12.72
C ILE A 123 0.93 -11.21 12.93
N PRO A 124 1.83 -10.48 12.24
CA PRO A 124 1.80 -9.03 12.22
C PRO A 124 0.43 -8.52 11.78
N ARG A 125 -0.12 -7.59 12.54
CA ARG A 125 -1.44 -7.02 12.25
C ARG A 125 -1.32 -5.92 11.23
N GLU A 126 -2.01 -6.08 10.13
CA GLU A 126 -2.06 -5.11 9.05
C GLU A 126 -3.48 -4.94 8.54
N VAL A 127 -3.84 -3.69 8.25
CA VAL A 127 -5.16 -3.34 7.69
C VAL A 127 -4.96 -2.52 6.43
N LYS A 128 -5.62 -2.91 5.35
CA LYS A 128 -5.70 -2.09 4.14
C LYS A 128 -6.99 -1.30 4.08
N LEU A 129 -6.86 -0.01 3.82
CA LEU A 129 -7.91 0.82 3.27
C LEU A 129 -7.89 0.67 1.76
N ALA A 130 -9.02 0.30 1.18
CA ALA A 130 -9.24 0.28 -0.26
C ALA A 130 -10.27 1.33 -0.67
N VAL A 131 -10.03 2.02 -1.78
CA VAL A 131 -10.97 2.99 -2.36
C VAL A 131 -11.09 2.74 -3.85
N TYR A 132 -12.30 2.59 -4.32
CA TYR A 132 -12.59 2.48 -5.75
C TYR A 132 -12.56 3.86 -6.41
N LEU A 133 -11.76 4.00 -7.45
CA LEU A 133 -11.72 5.21 -8.28
C LEU A 133 -12.67 5.12 -9.50
N THR A 134 -13.20 3.93 -9.79
CA THR A 134 -14.21 3.68 -10.83
C THR A 134 -15.40 2.95 -10.21
N ASP A 135 -16.52 2.93 -10.91
CA ASP A 135 -17.64 2.06 -10.54
C ASP A 135 -17.20 0.59 -10.62
N VAL A 136 -17.60 -0.21 -9.63
CA VAL A 136 -17.27 -1.64 -9.56
C VAL A 136 -18.55 -2.46 -9.53
N THR A 137 -18.90 -3.02 -10.68
CA THR A 137 -20.04 -3.92 -10.89
C THR A 137 -19.59 -5.36 -11.09
N SER A 138 -18.32 -5.57 -11.50
CA SER A 138 -17.67 -6.86 -11.71
C SER A 138 -16.20 -6.79 -11.26
N GLY A 139 -15.58 -7.95 -11.02
CA GLY A 139 -14.20 -7.98 -10.53
C GLY A 139 -14.04 -7.34 -9.15
N GLU A 140 -15.09 -7.37 -8.36
CA GLU A 140 -15.13 -6.81 -7.01
C GLU A 140 -14.14 -7.48 -6.05
N PHE A 141 -13.86 -6.81 -4.95
CA PHE A 141 -13.14 -7.40 -3.83
C PHE A 141 -14.06 -8.40 -3.11
N ALA A 142 -13.54 -9.60 -2.84
CA ALA A 142 -14.21 -10.63 -2.07
C ALA A 142 -13.35 -11.04 -0.89
N TYR A 143 -13.96 -11.23 0.27
CA TYR A 143 -13.32 -11.55 1.53
C TYR A 143 -14.10 -12.63 2.28
N ILE A 144 -13.41 -13.61 2.86
CA ILE A 144 -14.02 -14.63 3.71
C ILE A 144 -14.07 -14.08 5.15
N ARG A 145 -15.25 -13.66 5.60
CA ARG A 145 -15.44 -13.07 6.94
C ARG A 145 -14.95 -14.00 8.04
N GLY A 146 -14.21 -13.43 9.00
CA GLY A 146 -13.64 -14.15 10.14
C GLY A 146 -12.41 -14.99 9.83
N SER A 147 -11.94 -15.04 8.57
CA SER A 147 -10.76 -15.81 8.18
C SER A 147 -9.46 -15.27 8.78
N HIS A 148 -9.37 -13.97 9.06
CA HIS A 148 -8.24 -13.30 9.71
C HIS A 148 -7.97 -13.80 11.13
N ARG A 149 -8.93 -14.49 11.76
CA ARG A 149 -8.80 -15.08 13.10
C ARG A 149 -8.18 -16.48 13.08
N LYS A 150 -7.85 -17.00 11.90
CA LYS A 150 -7.30 -18.35 11.72
C LYS A 150 -6.05 -18.26 10.87
N GLN A 151 -5.02 -18.98 11.29
CA GLN A 151 -3.82 -19.13 10.47
C GLN A 151 -4.10 -20.01 9.25
N HIS A 152 -3.64 -19.58 8.09
CA HIS A 152 -3.78 -20.30 6.82
C HIS A 152 -2.53 -20.12 5.96
N PRO A 153 -2.31 -20.96 4.93
CA PRO A 153 -1.24 -20.76 3.98
C PRO A 153 -1.53 -19.48 3.16
N ARG A 154 -0.50 -18.90 2.57
CA ARG A 154 -0.63 -17.70 1.75
C ARG A 154 -1.69 -17.83 0.64
N HIS A 155 -1.69 -18.94 -0.06
CA HIS A 155 -2.68 -19.24 -1.11
C HIS A 155 -3.57 -20.39 -0.66
N VAL A 156 -4.87 -20.23 -0.87
CA VAL A 156 -5.89 -21.20 -0.54
C VAL A 156 -6.58 -21.64 -1.82
N SER A 157 -6.58 -22.94 -2.08
CA SER A 157 -7.25 -23.50 -3.26
C SER A 157 -8.76 -23.41 -3.11
N GLU A 158 -9.48 -23.11 -4.19
CA GLU A 158 -10.95 -23.16 -4.20
C GLU A 158 -11.51 -24.54 -3.76
N ARG A 159 -10.76 -25.60 -3.98
CA ARG A 159 -11.15 -26.96 -3.55
C ARG A 159 -11.07 -27.16 -2.04
N GLU A 160 -10.32 -26.33 -1.34
CA GLU A 160 -10.20 -26.33 0.13
C GLU A 160 -11.30 -25.52 0.81
N LEU A 161 -12.06 -24.74 0.03
CA LEU A 161 -13.18 -23.94 0.51
C LEU A 161 -14.47 -24.75 0.39
N ASP A 162 -15.01 -25.20 1.51
CA ASP A 162 -16.29 -25.89 1.55
C ASP A 162 -17.49 -24.93 1.39
N SER A 163 -18.67 -25.48 1.24
CA SER A 163 -19.90 -24.71 1.07
C SER A 163 -20.22 -23.83 2.29
N ALA A 164 -19.81 -24.23 3.49
CA ALA A 164 -20.01 -23.44 4.71
C ALA A 164 -19.11 -22.19 4.67
N THR A 165 -17.86 -22.32 4.24
CA THR A 165 -16.95 -21.20 4.06
C THR A 165 -17.47 -20.20 3.02
N TYR A 166 -18.06 -20.66 1.91
CA TYR A 166 -18.64 -19.78 0.90
C TYR A 166 -19.81 -18.92 1.40
N GLN A 167 -20.56 -19.36 2.41
CA GLN A 167 -21.62 -18.55 3.04
C GLN A 167 -21.06 -17.33 3.78
N HIS A 168 -19.77 -17.32 4.11
CA HIS A 168 -19.08 -16.22 4.76
C HIS A 168 -18.39 -15.26 3.77
N VAL A 169 -18.48 -15.51 2.47
CA VAL A 169 -17.91 -14.60 1.46
C VAL A 169 -18.69 -13.30 1.43
N SER A 170 -17.99 -12.20 1.65
CA SER A 170 -18.48 -10.83 1.50
C SER A 170 -17.88 -10.22 0.23
N CYS A 171 -18.73 -9.71 -0.65
CA CYS A 171 -18.32 -9.04 -1.88
C CYS A 171 -18.56 -7.53 -1.75
N VAL A 172 -17.54 -6.72 -2.07
CA VAL A 172 -17.64 -5.27 -2.01
C VAL A 172 -17.76 -4.72 -3.42
N LYS A 173 -18.97 -4.32 -3.80
CA LYS A 173 -19.29 -3.57 -5.02
C LYS A 173 -19.68 -2.14 -4.66
N GLY A 174 -19.68 -1.25 -5.63
CA GLY A 174 -20.14 0.11 -5.40
C GLY A 174 -19.70 1.11 -6.46
N PRO A 175 -20.24 2.33 -6.40
CA PRO A 175 -19.82 3.42 -7.27
C PRO A 175 -18.40 3.88 -6.94
N ALA A 176 -17.81 4.66 -7.84
CA ALA A 176 -16.56 5.38 -7.58
C ALA A 176 -16.67 6.18 -6.28
N GLY A 177 -15.62 6.15 -5.47
CA GLY A 177 -15.58 6.70 -4.11
C GLY A 177 -15.94 5.72 -3.01
N SER A 178 -16.47 4.52 -3.33
CA SER A 178 -16.71 3.47 -2.33
C SER A 178 -15.41 3.07 -1.66
N ALA A 179 -15.41 3.05 -0.33
CA ALA A 179 -14.26 2.74 0.50
C ALA A 179 -14.58 1.60 1.47
N PHE A 180 -13.57 0.79 1.75
CA PHE A 180 -13.66 -0.30 2.72
C PHE A 180 -12.31 -0.58 3.36
N MET A 181 -12.31 -1.18 4.54
CA MET A 181 -11.10 -1.63 5.21
C MET A 181 -11.15 -3.13 5.39
N PHE A 182 -10.00 -3.78 5.36
CA PHE A 182 -9.89 -5.22 5.62
C PHE A 182 -8.56 -5.57 6.28
N ASP A 183 -8.60 -6.58 7.16
CA ASP A 183 -7.41 -7.18 7.73
C ASP A 183 -6.73 -8.06 6.67
N THR A 184 -5.47 -7.80 6.39
CA THR A 184 -4.71 -8.41 5.29
C THR A 184 -4.35 -9.87 5.55
N SER A 185 -4.41 -10.30 6.81
CA SER A 185 -4.17 -11.70 7.17
C SER A 185 -5.32 -12.61 6.76
N GLY A 186 -6.52 -12.07 6.56
CA GLY A 186 -7.68 -12.86 6.13
C GLY A 186 -7.67 -13.22 4.65
N ILE A 187 -8.42 -14.26 4.30
CA ILE A 187 -8.50 -14.82 2.96
C ILE A 187 -9.38 -13.94 2.07
N HIS A 188 -8.78 -13.42 1.00
CA HIS A 188 -9.46 -12.53 0.08
C HIS A 188 -9.00 -12.73 -1.37
N ARG A 189 -9.72 -12.17 -2.32
CA ARG A 189 -9.35 -12.13 -3.74
C ARG A 189 -10.01 -10.97 -4.47
N GLN A 190 -9.58 -10.72 -5.69
CA GLN A 190 -10.36 -10.05 -6.71
C GLN A 190 -11.25 -11.08 -7.39
N SER A 191 -12.56 -10.85 -7.43
CA SER A 191 -13.52 -11.75 -8.10
C SER A 191 -13.34 -11.74 -9.60
N MET A 192 -13.73 -12.86 -10.23
CA MET A 192 -13.75 -13.00 -11.69
C MET A 192 -15.17 -13.32 -12.19
N PRO A 193 -15.52 -12.89 -13.40
CA PRO A 193 -14.72 -12.12 -14.36
C PRO A 193 -14.63 -10.63 -14.04
N ILE A 194 -13.60 -9.97 -14.55
CA ILE A 194 -13.54 -8.51 -14.67
C ILE A 194 -14.12 -8.18 -16.06
N LEU A 195 -15.25 -7.49 -16.11
CA LEU A 195 -15.91 -7.13 -17.37
C LEU A 195 -15.48 -5.75 -17.86
N GLU A 196 -15.30 -4.80 -16.92
CA GLU A 196 -14.89 -3.42 -17.19
C GLU A 196 -13.59 -3.10 -16.45
N PRO A 197 -12.75 -2.19 -16.98
CA PRO A 197 -11.55 -1.77 -16.26
C PRO A 197 -11.90 -1.20 -14.89
N ARG A 198 -11.19 -1.65 -13.86
CA ARG A 198 -11.38 -1.22 -12.47
C ARG A 198 -10.13 -0.54 -11.96
N GLN A 199 -10.30 0.64 -11.37
CA GLN A 199 -9.23 1.35 -10.67
C GLN A 199 -9.52 1.37 -9.17
N ALA A 200 -8.53 1.04 -8.38
CA ALA A 200 -8.61 1.08 -6.92
C ALA A 200 -7.26 1.45 -6.32
N ILE A 201 -7.28 2.15 -5.20
CA ILE A 201 -6.09 2.38 -4.38
C ILE A 201 -6.15 1.50 -3.14
N PHE A 202 -4.98 1.18 -2.62
CA PHE A 202 -4.78 0.38 -1.41
C PHE A 202 -3.72 1.05 -0.56
N LEU A 203 -4.07 1.33 0.69
CA LEU A 203 -3.21 1.96 1.68
C LEU A 203 -3.07 0.99 2.85
N ASN A 204 -1.87 0.48 3.09
CA ASN A 204 -1.62 -0.55 4.10
C ASN A 204 -1.04 0.05 5.37
N TYR A 205 -1.66 -0.26 6.49
CA TYR A 205 -1.27 0.19 7.83
C TYR A 205 -0.85 -1.01 8.67
N HIS A 206 0.20 -0.83 9.45
CA HIS A 206 0.81 -1.86 10.26
C HIS A 206 0.85 -1.45 11.73
N ASP A 207 0.64 -2.42 12.62
CA ASP A 207 0.89 -2.30 14.06
C ASP A 207 2.36 -2.64 14.35
N PRO A 208 3.21 -1.66 14.69
CA PRO A 208 4.63 -1.91 14.95
C PRO A 208 4.91 -2.70 16.25
N ALA A 209 3.89 -2.96 17.07
CA ALA A 209 4.04 -3.79 18.26
C ALA A 209 4.43 -5.24 17.92
N VAL A 210 3.97 -5.74 16.77
CA VAL A 210 4.38 -7.05 16.24
C VAL A 210 5.24 -6.82 15.00
N PRO A 211 6.56 -7.07 15.06
CA PRO A 211 7.46 -6.82 13.93
C PRO A 211 7.04 -7.60 12.66
N LEU A 212 7.17 -6.95 11.52
CA LEU A 212 6.99 -7.60 10.21
C LEU A 212 7.95 -8.78 10.06
N GLN A 213 7.51 -9.84 9.40
CA GLN A 213 8.36 -10.95 9.02
C GLN A 213 9.36 -10.51 7.92
N ARG A 214 10.45 -11.25 7.81
CA ARG A 214 11.53 -10.91 6.86
C ARG A 214 11.03 -10.81 5.42
N GLU A 215 10.14 -11.70 5.02
CA GLU A 215 9.57 -11.78 3.68
C GLU A 215 8.72 -10.54 3.36
N ASP A 216 7.95 -10.04 4.32
CA ASP A 216 7.18 -8.79 4.16
C ASP A 216 8.11 -7.57 4.09
N VAL A 217 9.18 -7.54 4.92
CA VAL A 217 10.18 -6.46 4.85
C VAL A 217 10.88 -6.44 3.49
N GLU A 218 11.20 -7.61 2.92
CA GLU A 218 11.77 -7.71 1.58
C GLU A 218 10.81 -7.21 0.51
N TYR A 219 9.52 -7.54 0.63
CA TYR A 219 8.49 -7.02 -0.26
C TYR A 219 8.38 -5.49 -0.19
N TYR A 220 8.30 -4.89 1.01
CA TYR A 220 8.16 -3.44 1.17
C TYR A 220 9.38 -2.64 0.69
N ARG A 221 10.57 -3.24 0.56
CA ARG A 221 11.73 -2.60 -0.07
C ARG A 221 11.48 -2.19 -1.52
N TYR A 222 10.62 -2.92 -2.22
CA TYR A 222 10.24 -2.63 -3.61
C TYR A 222 9.00 -1.73 -3.71
N HIS A 223 8.37 -1.40 -2.57
CA HIS A 223 7.17 -0.57 -2.49
C HIS A 223 7.37 0.56 -1.46
N PRO A 224 8.39 1.43 -1.65
CA PRO A 224 8.65 2.50 -0.71
C PRO A 224 7.47 3.48 -0.67
N LEU A 225 7.18 4.01 0.51
CA LEU A 225 6.23 5.09 0.67
C LEU A 225 6.82 6.38 0.09
N ILE A 226 6.25 6.87 -1.00
CA ILE A 226 6.70 8.09 -1.69
C ILE A 226 5.73 9.21 -1.36
N LEU A 227 6.25 10.32 -0.84
CA LEU A 227 5.46 11.46 -0.38
C LEU A 227 5.89 12.74 -1.07
N ASN A 228 4.90 13.58 -1.41
CA ASN A 228 5.16 14.92 -1.93
C ASN A 228 5.32 15.91 -0.77
N ALA A 229 6.48 16.52 -0.65
CA ALA A 229 6.78 17.51 0.41
C ALA A 229 5.79 18.70 0.41
N ALA A 230 5.20 19.05 -0.74
CA ALA A 230 4.20 20.10 -0.83
C ALA A 230 2.92 19.80 -0.03
N PHE A 231 2.58 18.53 0.14
CA PHE A 231 1.38 18.08 0.86
C PHE A 231 1.59 17.96 2.38
N LEU A 232 2.83 18.08 2.85
CA LEU A 232 3.19 17.82 4.25
C LEU A 232 3.11 19.06 5.15
N GLY A 233 2.84 20.23 4.59
CA GLY A 233 2.96 21.52 5.31
C GLY A 233 2.04 21.68 6.51
N ASN A 234 0.83 21.14 6.43
CA ASN A 234 -0.24 21.33 7.43
C ASN A 234 -0.50 20.10 8.28
N LEU A 235 0.35 19.07 8.22
CA LEU A 235 0.16 17.83 8.96
C LEU A 235 0.40 18.04 10.46
N SER A 236 -0.46 17.42 11.27
CA SER A 236 -0.26 17.29 12.71
C SER A 236 0.95 16.40 13.03
N ASP A 237 1.41 16.41 14.28
CA ASP A 237 2.49 15.51 14.71
C ASP A 237 2.08 14.04 14.63
N ASP A 238 0.81 13.76 14.87
CA ASP A 238 0.25 12.41 14.76
C ASP A 238 0.20 11.94 13.30
N ASP A 239 -0.25 12.79 12.36
CA ASP A 239 -0.23 12.49 10.92
C ASP A 239 1.19 12.18 10.43
N ARG A 240 2.19 12.97 10.87
CA ARG A 240 3.58 12.71 10.54
C ARG A 240 4.07 11.38 11.09
N ARG A 241 3.69 11.04 12.31
CA ARG A 241 4.00 9.75 12.91
C ARG A 241 3.39 8.60 12.11
N ILE A 242 2.11 8.71 11.74
CA ILE A 242 1.43 7.72 10.90
C ILE A 242 2.17 7.51 9.58
N LEU A 243 2.71 8.58 8.99
CA LEU A 243 3.49 8.54 7.76
C LEU A 243 4.96 8.12 7.96
N GLY A 244 5.36 7.74 9.17
CA GLY A 244 6.70 7.25 9.46
C GLY A 244 7.77 8.32 9.67
N PHE A 245 7.40 9.61 9.81
CA PHE A 245 8.40 10.69 9.98
C PHE A 245 9.02 10.80 11.39
N GLY A 246 8.63 9.98 12.32
CA GLY A 246 9.13 10.06 13.69
C GLY A 246 8.70 11.32 14.43
N ASP A 247 9.47 11.74 15.45
CA ASP A 247 9.12 12.92 16.22
C ASP A 247 9.38 14.23 15.46
N LYS A 248 8.60 15.25 15.81
CA LYS A 248 8.66 16.59 15.22
C LYS A 248 10.06 17.23 15.35
N ARG A 249 10.86 16.88 16.36
CA ARG A 249 12.18 17.47 16.59
C ARG A 249 13.18 17.02 15.54
N ALA A 250 13.18 15.74 15.19
CA ALA A 250 14.01 15.21 14.12
C ALA A 250 13.63 15.82 12.76
N TYR A 251 12.33 15.92 12.47
CA TYR A 251 11.82 16.52 11.25
C TYR A 251 12.13 18.02 11.16
N GLN A 252 11.88 18.79 12.21
CA GLN A 252 12.17 20.23 12.24
C GLN A 252 13.68 20.54 12.13
N HIS A 253 14.55 19.64 12.63
CA HIS A 253 15.99 19.81 12.50
C HIS A 253 16.45 19.70 11.05
N ALA A 254 15.88 18.80 10.28
CA ALA A 254 16.20 18.64 8.86
C ALA A 254 15.81 19.87 8.02
N PHE A 255 14.71 20.56 8.37
CA PHE A 255 14.23 21.74 7.63
C PHE A 255 14.72 23.08 8.17
N LYS A 256 14.99 23.21 9.47
CA LYS A 256 15.51 24.48 10.07
C LYS A 256 16.93 24.82 9.60
N ARG A 257 17.75 23.85 9.24
CA ARG A 257 19.09 24.10 8.67
C ARG A 257 19.03 24.94 7.38
N LYS A 258 18.00 24.79 6.58
CA LYS A 258 17.85 25.50 5.30
C LYS A 258 17.68 27.03 5.44
N LYS A 259 17.04 27.51 6.50
CA LYS A 259 16.77 28.95 6.68
C LYS A 259 17.92 29.71 7.31
N ARG A 260 18.90 29.02 7.93
CA ARG A 260 19.93 29.68 8.75
C ARG A 260 21.22 30.04 7.99
N TYR A 261 21.51 29.40 6.86
CA TYR A 261 22.74 29.58 6.11
C TYR A 261 22.53 29.39 4.60
N PRO A 262 21.93 30.38 3.91
CA PRO A 262 21.62 30.23 2.46
C PRO A 262 22.88 30.02 1.59
N GLY A 263 24.05 30.51 2.00
CA GLY A 263 25.31 30.25 1.31
C GLY A 263 25.80 28.78 1.39
N LEU A 264 25.50 28.08 2.48
CA LEU A 264 25.84 26.68 2.66
C LEU A 264 24.90 25.73 1.89
N GLU A 265 23.70 26.20 1.54
CA GLU A 265 22.77 25.41 0.68
C GLU A 265 23.35 25.18 -0.71
N SER A 266 23.97 26.21 -1.28
CA SER A 266 24.62 26.11 -2.58
C SER A 266 25.78 25.11 -2.56
N ILE A 267 26.61 25.18 -1.52
CA ILE A 267 27.74 24.27 -1.32
C ILE A 267 27.25 22.83 -1.07
N ASN A 268 26.23 22.64 -0.22
CA ASN A 268 25.65 21.32 0.06
C ASN A 268 24.99 20.72 -1.18
N ARG A 269 24.31 21.53 -2.00
CA ARG A 269 23.73 21.09 -3.27
C ARG A 269 24.83 20.63 -4.22
N SER A 270 25.86 21.44 -4.40
CA SER A 270 26.98 21.11 -5.29
C SER A 270 27.73 19.85 -4.84
N LEU A 271 27.96 19.69 -3.53
CA LEU A 271 28.55 18.48 -2.95
C LEU A 271 27.65 17.26 -3.18
N MET A 272 26.34 17.40 -3.01
CA MET A 272 25.39 16.30 -3.22
C MET A 272 25.31 15.90 -4.70
N GLU A 273 25.25 16.88 -5.60
CA GLU A 273 25.29 16.66 -7.05
C GLU A 273 26.60 15.97 -7.46
N TRP A 274 27.74 16.42 -6.92
CA TRP A 274 29.04 15.81 -7.17
C TRP A 274 29.10 14.39 -6.63
N THR A 275 28.56 14.12 -5.46
CA THR A 275 28.49 12.76 -4.88
C THR A 275 27.64 11.83 -5.73
N ILE A 276 26.48 12.31 -6.21
CA ILE A 276 25.59 11.56 -7.10
C ILE A 276 26.31 11.25 -8.42
N GLN A 277 26.99 12.23 -9.02
CA GLN A 277 27.73 12.05 -10.25
C GLN A 277 28.91 11.06 -10.08
N ALA A 278 29.62 11.16 -8.96
CA ALA A 278 30.70 10.22 -8.62
C ALA A 278 30.19 8.79 -8.42
N ASP A 279 29.06 8.62 -7.72
CA ASP A 279 28.44 7.31 -7.57
C ASP A 279 27.92 6.73 -8.89
N GLN A 280 27.35 7.56 -9.75
CA GLN A 280 26.95 7.14 -11.10
C GLN A 280 28.15 6.72 -11.95
N ALA A 281 29.24 7.49 -11.91
CA ALA A 281 30.47 7.18 -12.64
C ALA A 281 31.13 5.87 -12.13
N LEU A 282 31.01 5.58 -10.84
CA LEU A 282 31.57 4.37 -10.23
C LEU A 282 30.62 3.15 -10.32
N TYR A 283 29.37 3.35 -10.72
CA TYR A 283 28.37 2.28 -10.74
C TYR A 283 28.77 1.12 -11.68
N TYR A 284 29.14 1.43 -12.91
CA TYR A 284 29.53 0.40 -13.89
C TYR A 284 30.85 -0.33 -13.54
N PRO A 285 31.92 0.36 -13.12
CA PRO A 285 33.11 -0.29 -12.62
C PRO A 285 32.88 -1.20 -11.43
N ARG A 286 32.10 -0.75 -10.43
CA ARG A 286 31.75 -1.56 -9.24
C ARG A 286 30.95 -2.80 -9.63
N ARG A 287 30.01 -2.67 -10.55
CA ARG A 287 29.21 -3.81 -11.04
C ARG A 287 30.04 -4.81 -11.85
N ALA A 288 30.99 -4.32 -12.65
CA ALA A 288 31.94 -5.20 -13.38
C ALA A 288 32.83 -5.95 -12.40
N LEU A 289 33.38 -5.26 -11.40
CA LEU A 289 34.21 -5.87 -10.34
C LEU A 289 33.42 -6.91 -9.53
N SER A 290 32.17 -6.65 -9.19
CA SER A 290 31.28 -7.59 -8.50
C SER A 290 31.08 -8.87 -9.33
N LYS A 291 30.86 -8.72 -10.65
CA LYS A 291 30.69 -9.87 -11.54
C LYS A 291 32.00 -10.70 -11.65
N VAL A 292 33.15 -10.03 -11.74
CA VAL A 292 34.47 -10.71 -11.77
C VAL A 292 34.71 -11.44 -10.45
N ARG A 293 34.44 -10.83 -9.30
CA ARG A 293 34.54 -11.48 -7.99
C ARG A 293 33.66 -12.71 -7.89
N ALA A 294 32.40 -12.60 -8.33
CA ALA A 294 31.46 -13.72 -8.35
C ALA A 294 31.97 -14.88 -9.27
N MET A 295 32.55 -14.55 -10.42
CA MET A 295 33.14 -15.55 -11.33
C MET A 295 34.38 -16.23 -10.73
N LEU A 296 35.13 -15.53 -9.87
CA LEU A 296 36.35 -16.04 -9.23
C LEU A 296 36.04 -16.69 -7.87
N GLY A 297 34.79 -16.77 -7.44
CA GLY A 297 34.40 -17.33 -6.14
C GLY A 297 34.90 -16.54 -4.94
N ILE A 298 35.26 -15.25 -5.13
CA ILE A 298 35.72 -14.34 -4.08
C ILE A 298 34.49 -13.59 -3.53
N VAL A 299 34.13 -13.88 -2.26
CA VAL A 299 33.04 -13.20 -1.52
C VAL A 299 33.44 -11.78 -1.17
#